data_ef2eb27c76715135df8589b548a9c86b
#
_entry.id   ef2eb27c76715135df8589b548a9c86b
#
_cell.length_a   1.000
_cell.length_b   1.000
_cell.length_c   1.000
_cell.angle_alpha   90.00
_cell.angle_beta   90.00
_cell.angle_gamma   90.00
#
_symmetry.space_group_name_H-M   'P 1'
#
loop_
_entity.id
_entity.type
_entity.pdbx_description
1 polymer ?
#
loop_
_entity_poly.entity_id
_entity_poly.type
_entity_poly.pdbx_seq_one_letter_code
_entity_poly.pdbx_strand_id
1 'polypeptide(L)'
;MRLDDVLTRIDTDVPAALDRLMALLRIPSISTDPAFRGDCDRAADWLVADLQSMGFEAAKRPTPGHPMVVAHGGTGGPHLLFYGHYDVQPVDPLSLWHRDPFDPAIEDTPKGRVLRGRGTSDDKGQLMTFLEAFRAWKAVHGSFPCRLTVFLEGEEESGSPSLIPFLQANAAELRADIAIICDTGMHEDHIPAITTMLRGLLGEELTITGPDKDLHSGSYGGAAINPIRVLSRILAALHDAKGRIQVPGFYDDVDELPEAIRAQWQSLSFDNAKFLGDVGLSVPAGEQDRTPLEMLWSRPTAEVNGIWGGYTGDGFKTVLPSEAHAKISFRLVSRQNPDKIRASFRAWVESQLPPDCTATWKAHGNSPAGVMAIDNPAFDRARAALTDEWGQPAVYVGAGGSIPVARCFKDYLGMDALLIGFARDDDQIHSPNEKYDVESFHKGIRSWARVLERLAR
;
A
#
# COMPACT_ATOMS: atom_id res chain seq x y z
N MET A 1 -12.53 -32.01 -7.93
CA MET A 1 -11.49 -31.91 -6.88
C MET A 1 -12.19 -31.62 -5.56
N ARG A 2 -11.83 -32.29 -4.47
CA ARG A 2 -12.46 -32.05 -3.15
C ARG A 2 -11.65 -31.04 -2.36
N LEU A 3 -12.26 -29.96 -1.99
CA LEU A 3 -11.63 -28.88 -1.19
C LEU A 3 -11.25 -29.39 0.20
N ASP A 4 -12.10 -30.18 0.85
CA ASP A 4 -11.88 -30.66 2.22
C ASP A 4 -10.55 -31.43 2.38
N ASP A 5 -10.17 -32.22 1.37
CA ASP A 5 -8.90 -32.95 1.38
C ASP A 5 -7.70 -31.99 1.32
N VAL A 6 -7.84 -30.86 0.56
CA VAL A 6 -6.82 -29.81 0.49
C VAL A 6 -6.70 -29.07 1.82
N LEU A 7 -7.84 -28.72 2.44
CA LEU A 7 -7.83 -28.07 3.76
C LEU A 7 -7.20 -28.94 4.84
N THR A 8 -7.51 -30.25 4.85
CA THR A 8 -6.90 -31.22 5.76
C THR A 8 -5.38 -31.31 5.53
N ARG A 9 -4.96 -31.27 4.27
CA ARG A 9 -3.52 -31.25 3.94
C ARG A 9 -2.85 -29.99 4.45
N ILE A 10 -3.46 -28.82 4.26
CA ILE A 10 -2.95 -27.54 4.79
C ILE A 10 -2.78 -27.64 6.31
N ASP A 11 -3.79 -28.08 7.04
CA ASP A 11 -3.75 -28.18 8.51
C ASP A 11 -2.60 -29.07 9.01
N THR A 12 -2.30 -30.13 8.26
CA THR A 12 -1.19 -31.04 8.59
C THR A 12 0.18 -30.45 8.31
N ASP A 13 0.28 -29.62 7.25
CA ASP A 13 1.56 -29.12 6.72
C ASP A 13 1.98 -27.76 7.31
N VAL A 14 1.20 -27.13 8.21
CA VAL A 14 1.52 -25.82 8.80
C VAL A 14 2.96 -25.74 9.33
N PRO A 15 3.49 -26.72 10.08
CA PRO A 15 4.89 -26.64 10.56
C PRO A 15 5.90 -26.53 9.41
N ALA A 16 5.73 -27.35 8.37
CA ALA A 16 6.62 -27.34 7.21
C ALA A 16 6.46 -26.06 6.36
N ALA A 17 5.26 -25.50 6.29
CA ALA A 17 4.99 -24.21 5.65
C ALA A 17 5.68 -23.05 6.38
N LEU A 18 5.64 -23.05 7.72
CA LEU A 18 6.36 -22.07 8.53
C LEU A 18 7.89 -22.20 8.37
N ASP A 19 8.43 -23.42 8.28
CA ASP A 19 9.86 -23.62 8.03
C ASP A 19 10.29 -23.04 6.66
N ARG A 20 9.48 -23.19 5.61
CA ARG A 20 9.74 -22.61 4.30
C ARG A 20 9.66 -21.08 4.35
N LEU A 21 8.65 -20.52 5.00
CA LEU A 21 8.55 -19.09 5.21
C LEU A 21 9.78 -18.55 5.94
N MET A 22 10.18 -19.17 7.05
CA MET A 22 11.38 -18.76 7.79
C MET A 22 12.66 -18.88 6.95
N ALA A 23 12.75 -19.85 6.04
CA ALA A 23 13.89 -19.95 5.11
C ALA A 23 13.96 -18.76 4.16
N LEU A 24 12.82 -18.31 3.62
CA LEU A 24 12.75 -17.12 2.75
C LEU A 24 13.03 -15.83 3.55
N LEU A 25 12.53 -15.73 4.78
CA LEU A 25 12.73 -14.55 5.64
C LEU A 25 14.19 -14.33 6.04
N ARG A 26 14.99 -15.40 6.12
CA ARG A 26 16.45 -15.30 6.40
C ARG A 26 17.25 -14.67 5.27
N ILE A 27 16.64 -14.41 4.12
CA ILE A 27 17.31 -13.73 3.00
C ILE A 27 16.97 -12.22 3.10
N PRO A 28 17.94 -11.34 3.42
CA PRO A 28 17.68 -9.91 3.64
C PRO A 28 17.54 -9.15 2.32
N SER A 29 16.45 -9.36 1.61
CA SER A 29 16.19 -8.78 0.28
C SER A 29 15.74 -7.30 0.35
N ILE A 30 16.58 -6.45 0.94
CA ILE A 30 16.33 -5.00 1.03
C ILE A 30 16.59 -4.37 -0.34
N SER A 31 15.54 -3.95 -1.04
CA SER A 31 15.64 -3.45 -2.42
C SER A 31 16.21 -2.03 -2.52
N THR A 32 16.05 -1.23 -1.48
CA THR A 32 16.47 0.18 -1.46
C THR A 32 17.97 0.37 -1.25
N ASP A 33 18.69 -0.65 -0.78
CA ASP A 33 20.13 -0.58 -0.50
C ASP A 33 20.91 -1.46 -1.47
N PRO A 34 21.82 -0.87 -2.29
CA PRO A 34 22.65 -1.62 -3.24
C PRO A 34 23.50 -2.72 -2.61
N ALA A 35 23.80 -2.65 -1.32
CA ALA A 35 24.57 -3.67 -0.61
C ALA A 35 23.84 -5.02 -0.58
N PHE A 36 22.51 -5.01 -0.62
CA PHE A 36 21.65 -6.21 -0.57
C PHE A 36 21.19 -6.69 -1.95
N ARG A 37 21.73 -6.14 -3.04
CA ARG A 37 21.36 -6.56 -4.40
C ARG A 37 21.51 -8.07 -4.61
N GLY A 38 22.59 -8.66 -4.09
CA GLY A 38 22.83 -10.11 -4.14
C GLY A 38 21.81 -10.93 -3.35
N ASP A 39 21.24 -10.33 -2.30
CA ASP A 39 20.22 -10.96 -1.49
C ASP A 39 18.85 -10.94 -2.17
N CYS A 40 18.50 -9.85 -2.83
CA CYS A 40 17.31 -9.79 -3.69
C CYS A 40 17.39 -10.86 -4.80
N ASP A 41 18.57 -11.02 -5.41
CA ASP A 41 18.79 -12.04 -6.44
C ASP A 41 18.66 -13.46 -5.86
N ARG A 42 19.19 -13.73 -4.66
CA ARG A 42 19.05 -15.02 -3.96
C ARG A 42 17.58 -15.30 -3.56
N ALA A 43 16.82 -14.29 -3.13
CA ALA A 43 15.39 -14.45 -2.81
C ALA A 43 14.60 -14.85 -4.06
N ALA A 44 14.88 -14.22 -5.21
CA ALA A 44 14.28 -14.60 -6.48
C ALA A 44 14.65 -16.03 -6.89
N ASP A 45 15.93 -16.45 -6.74
CA ASP A 45 16.35 -17.82 -7.03
C ASP A 45 15.68 -18.84 -6.13
N TRP A 46 15.53 -18.52 -4.83
CA TRP A 46 14.81 -19.37 -3.87
C TRP A 46 13.34 -19.57 -4.28
N LEU A 47 12.66 -18.49 -4.65
CA LEU A 47 11.25 -18.53 -5.10
C LEU A 47 11.08 -19.31 -6.41
N VAL A 48 11.99 -19.14 -7.36
CA VAL A 48 11.99 -19.94 -8.59
C VAL A 48 12.11 -21.43 -8.26
N ALA A 49 13.07 -21.81 -7.41
CA ALA A 49 13.25 -23.20 -7.02
C ALA A 49 12.02 -23.77 -6.27
N ASP A 50 11.42 -22.98 -5.38
CA ASP A 50 10.21 -23.38 -4.65
C ASP A 50 9.03 -23.59 -5.59
N LEU A 51 8.77 -22.68 -6.53
CA LEU A 51 7.73 -22.79 -7.55
C LEU A 51 7.95 -24.00 -8.47
N GLN A 52 9.19 -24.24 -8.91
CA GLN A 52 9.54 -25.41 -9.71
C GLN A 52 9.30 -26.72 -8.96
N SER A 53 9.52 -26.76 -7.64
CA SER A 53 9.24 -27.92 -6.78
C SER A 53 7.76 -28.31 -6.78
N MET A 54 6.87 -27.36 -7.03
CA MET A 54 5.41 -27.56 -7.17
C MET A 54 4.98 -27.89 -8.61
N GLY A 55 5.91 -27.86 -9.58
CA GLY A 55 5.65 -28.13 -10.98
C GLY A 55 5.19 -26.93 -11.81
N PHE A 56 5.51 -25.71 -11.36
CA PHE A 56 5.40 -24.53 -12.18
C PHE A 56 6.58 -24.44 -13.17
N GLU A 57 6.33 -23.90 -14.36
CA GLU A 57 7.37 -23.39 -15.24
C GLU A 57 7.77 -21.99 -14.73
N ALA A 58 8.76 -21.94 -13.85
CA ALA A 58 9.19 -20.73 -13.18
C ALA A 58 10.56 -20.27 -13.68
N ALA A 59 10.71 -18.97 -13.85
CA ALA A 59 11.96 -18.34 -14.26
C ALA A 59 12.15 -16.95 -13.61
N LYS A 60 13.40 -16.67 -13.27
CA LYS A 60 13.86 -15.32 -12.94
C LYS A 60 14.00 -14.50 -14.24
N ARG A 61 13.39 -13.33 -14.27
CA ARG A 61 13.38 -12.41 -15.41
C ARG A 61 14.20 -11.16 -15.07
N PRO A 62 15.28 -10.89 -15.77
CA PRO A 62 16.12 -9.73 -15.49
C PRO A 62 15.39 -8.41 -15.78
N THR A 63 15.67 -7.42 -14.96
CA THR A 63 15.27 -6.03 -15.12
C THR A 63 16.49 -5.11 -14.97
N PRO A 64 16.38 -3.82 -15.26
CA PRO A 64 17.47 -2.86 -14.92
C PRO A 64 17.74 -2.79 -13.41
N GLY A 65 16.75 -3.05 -12.58
CA GLY A 65 16.84 -3.08 -11.11
C GLY A 65 16.96 -4.51 -10.56
N HIS A 66 15.98 -4.90 -9.70
CA HIS A 66 15.91 -6.26 -9.19
C HIS A 66 15.05 -7.15 -10.10
N PRO A 67 15.33 -8.46 -10.19
CA PRO A 67 14.62 -9.34 -11.13
C PRO A 67 13.16 -9.54 -10.73
N MET A 68 12.31 -9.79 -11.74
CA MET A 68 10.97 -10.34 -11.54
C MET A 68 11.02 -11.87 -11.54
N VAL A 69 10.11 -12.51 -10.81
CA VAL A 69 9.88 -13.97 -10.92
C VAL A 69 8.54 -14.19 -11.62
N VAL A 70 8.55 -14.94 -12.71
CA VAL A 70 7.34 -15.30 -13.45
C VAL A 70 7.23 -16.82 -13.50
N ALA A 71 6.04 -17.34 -13.17
CA ALA A 71 5.80 -18.76 -13.18
C ALA A 71 4.41 -19.08 -13.74
N HIS A 72 4.33 -20.15 -14.52
CA HIS A 72 3.09 -20.62 -15.12
C HIS A 72 2.79 -22.05 -14.69
N GLY A 73 1.51 -22.32 -14.34
CA GLY A 73 1.06 -23.63 -13.92
C GLY A 73 -0.43 -23.87 -14.19
N GLY A 74 -0.82 -25.12 -14.13
CA GLY A 74 -2.22 -25.51 -14.37
C GLY A 74 -2.66 -25.45 -15.82
N THR A 75 -3.84 -26.02 -16.10
CA THR A 75 -4.44 -26.07 -17.44
C THR A 75 -5.95 -25.98 -17.31
N GLY A 76 -6.62 -25.38 -18.31
CA GLY A 76 -8.08 -25.24 -18.34
C GLY A 76 -8.62 -24.26 -17.31
N GLY A 77 -9.93 -24.08 -17.30
CA GLY A 77 -10.61 -23.12 -16.42
C GLY A 77 -10.20 -21.66 -16.67
N PRO A 78 -10.55 -20.77 -15.74
CA PRO A 78 -10.10 -19.39 -15.79
C PRO A 78 -8.59 -19.28 -15.58
N HIS A 79 -8.03 -18.16 -16.01
CA HIS A 79 -6.63 -17.82 -15.83
C HIS A 79 -6.52 -16.77 -14.72
N LEU A 80 -5.84 -17.11 -13.63
CA LEU A 80 -5.63 -16.22 -12.50
C LEU A 80 -4.16 -15.81 -12.43
N LEU A 81 -3.89 -14.52 -12.23
CA LEU A 81 -2.54 -14.02 -11.96
C LEU A 81 -2.44 -13.66 -10.49
N PHE A 82 -1.52 -14.29 -9.75
CA PHE A 82 -1.19 -13.96 -8.36
C PHE A 82 0.05 -13.07 -8.31
N TYR A 83 -0.05 -11.98 -7.58
CA TYR A 83 1.03 -11.03 -7.35
C TYR A 83 1.35 -10.92 -5.86
N GLY A 84 2.62 -10.76 -5.57
CA GLY A 84 3.22 -10.36 -4.31
C GLY A 84 4.61 -9.82 -4.55
N HIS A 85 5.27 -9.29 -3.52
CA HIS A 85 6.66 -8.86 -3.63
C HIS A 85 7.56 -9.57 -2.62
N TYR A 86 8.82 -9.74 -2.98
CA TYR A 86 9.78 -10.48 -2.16
C TYR A 86 10.88 -9.58 -1.57
N ASP A 87 10.91 -8.33 -1.96
CA ASP A 87 11.77 -7.34 -1.33
C ASP A 87 11.14 -6.83 -0.03
N VAL A 88 11.95 -6.19 0.79
CA VAL A 88 11.56 -5.73 2.11
C VAL A 88 12.19 -4.37 2.42
N GLN A 89 11.57 -3.62 3.32
CA GLN A 89 12.08 -2.35 3.84
C GLN A 89 13.39 -2.52 4.62
N PRO A 90 14.23 -1.47 4.69
CA PRO A 90 15.35 -1.38 5.63
C PRO A 90 14.93 -1.66 7.07
N VAL A 91 15.90 -2.09 7.86
CA VAL A 91 15.67 -2.49 9.26
C VAL A 91 16.06 -1.42 10.29
N ASP A 92 16.46 -0.25 9.81
CA ASP A 92 16.86 0.84 10.69
C ASP A 92 15.69 1.44 11.49
N PRO A 93 15.93 1.79 12.77
CA PRO A 93 17.16 1.62 13.52
C PRO A 93 17.25 0.23 14.17
N LEU A 94 18.33 -0.52 13.90
CA LEU A 94 18.58 -1.86 14.46
C LEU A 94 18.48 -1.92 16.00
N SER A 95 18.82 -0.83 16.67
CA SER A 95 18.78 -0.75 18.14
C SER A 95 17.38 -0.91 18.76
N LEU A 96 16.32 -0.78 17.97
CA LEU A 96 14.93 -0.96 18.42
C LEU A 96 14.39 -2.38 18.16
N TRP A 97 15.14 -3.23 17.47
CA TRP A 97 14.76 -4.62 17.29
C TRP A 97 15.11 -5.43 18.54
N HIS A 98 14.18 -6.28 18.99
CA HIS A 98 14.39 -7.18 20.13
C HIS A 98 15.30 -8.36 19.78
N ARG A 99 15.45 -8.64 18.48
CA ARG A 99 16.27 -9.72 17.90
C ARG A 99 16.75 -9.32 16.51
N ASP A 100 17.65 -10.11 15.93
CA ASP A 100 18.06 -9.94 14.53
C ASP A 100 16.82 -9.99 13.60
N PRO A 101 16.56 -8.96 12.80
CA PRO A 101 15.39 -8.89 11.90
C PRO A 101 15.32 -10.05 10.90
N PHE A 102 16.46 -10.64 10.54
CA PHE A 102 16.56 -11.73 9.56
C PHE A 102 16.84 -13.10 10.21
N ASP A 103 16.74 -13.21 11.52
CA ASP A 103 16.62 -14.49 12.23
C ASP A 103 15.19 -14.66 12.79
N PRO A 104 14.22 -15.00 11.90
CA PRO A 104 12.82 -15.07 12.29
C PRO A 104 12.57 -16.15 13.34
N ALA A 105 11.66 -15.88 14.29
CA ALA A 105 11.23 -16.85 15.28
C ALA A 105 9.75 -16.74 15.60
N ILE A 106 9.18 -17.87 16.01
CA ILE A 106 7.83 -17.93 16.53
C ILE A 106 7.86 -17.58 18.01
N GLU A 107 7.04 -16.64 18.42
CA GLU A 107 6.91 -16.15 19.79
C GLU A 107 5.48 -16.32 20.28
N ASP A 108 5.31 -16.67 21.55
CA ASP A 108 4.00 -16.67 22.21
C ASP A 108 3.67 -15.28 22.72
N THR A 109 2.48 -14.78 22.42
CA THR A 109 1.97 -13.49 22.89
C THR A 109 0.61 -13.68 23.56
N PRO A 110 0.11 -12.69 24.33
CA PRO A 110 -1.23 -12.73 24.88
C PRO A 110 -2.35 -12.88 23.83
N LYS A 111 -2.10 -12.48 22.58
CA LYS A 111 -3.04 -12.59 21.47
C LYS A 111 -2.88 -13.87 20.63
N GLY A 112 -1.89 -14.69 20.91
CA GLY A 112 -1.58 -15.90 20.15
C GLY A 112 -0.11 -15.97 19.71
N ARG A 113 0.21 -16.92 18.84
CA ARG A 113 1.56 -17.08 18.32
C ARG A 113 1.80 -16.15 17.14
N VAL A 114 2.95 -15.51 17.13
CA VAL A 114 3.40 -14.62 16.05
C VAL A 114 4.75 -15.08 15.51
N LEU A 115 4.97 -14.89 14.23
CA LEU A 115 6.29 -14.97 13.60
C LEU A 115 6.86 -13.57 13.53
N ARG A 116 8.02 -13.34 14.14
CA ARG A 116 8.67 -12.04 14.19
C ARG A 116 9.92 -11.99 13.33
N GLY A 117 10.04 -10.88 12.55
CA GLY A 117 11.16 -10.61 11.65
C GLY A 117 10.75 -9.65 10.55
N ARG A 118 11.70 -9.09 9.82
CA ARG A 118 11.41 -8.22 8.68
C ARG A 118 10.85 -9.03 7.49
N GLY A 119 9.76 -8.53 6.87
CA GLY A 119 9.08 -9.18 5.76
C GLY A 119 8.09 -10.26 6.20
N THR A 120 7.85 -10.41 7.52
CA THR A 120 6.93 -11.43 8.02
C THR A 120 5.47 -11.15 7.64
N SER A 121 5.07 -9.89 7.58
CA SER A 121 3.75 -9.46 7.13
C SER A 121 3.81 -8.79 5.76
N ASP A 122 4.87 -8.03 5.49
CA ASP A 122 5.04 -7.23 4.28
C ASP A 122 6.31 -7.65 3.51
N ASP A 123 6.20 -8.44 2.46
CA ASP A 123 5.04 -9.20 1.95
C ASP A 123 5.35 -10.72 1.87
N LYS A 124 6.57 -11.14 2.27
CA LYS A 124 7.00 -12.56 2.18
C LYS A 124 6.05 -13.50 2.90
N GLY A 125 5.54 -13.11 4.08
CA GLY A 125 4.56 -13.92 4.80
C GLY A 125 3.27 -14.07 4.05
N GLN A 126 2.76 -13.00 3.46
CA GLN A 126 1.51 -13.02 2.70
C GLN A 126 1.67 -13.78 1.37
N LEU A 127 2.74 -13.51 0.59
CA LEU A 127 2.96 -14.23 -0.66
C LEU A 127 3.11 -15.74 -0.42
N MET A 128 3.72 -16.16 0.69
CA MET A 128 3.82 -17.58 1.01
C MET A 128 2.45 -18.23 1.30
N THR A 129 1.44 -17.47 1.72
CA THR A 129 0.10 -18.04 1.94
C THR A 129 -0.52 -18.60 0.66
N PHE A 130 -0.41 -17.90 -0.47
CA PHE A 130 -0.93 -18.44 -1.73
C PHE A 130 -0.01 -19.53 -2.32
N LEU A 131 1.31 -19.44 -2.16
CA LEU A 131 2.21 -20.52 -2.61
C LEU A 131 1.92 -21.84 -1.87
N GLU A 132 1.70 -21.80 -0.57
CA GLU A 132 1.35 -23.00 0.22
C GLU A 132 -0.05 -23.56 -0.14
N ALA A 133 -1.00 -22.72 -0.50
CA ALA A 133 -2.28 -23.17 -1.04
C ALA A 133 -2.09 -23.92 -2.36
N PHE A 134 -1.25 -23.42 -3.28
CA PHE A 134 -0.91 -24.11 -4.52
C PHE A 134 -0.24 -25.45 -4.25
N ARG A 135 0.71 -25.50 -3.29
CA ARG A 135 1.40 -26.72 -2.86
C ARG A 135 0.41 -27.78 -2.39
N ALA A 136 -0.55 -27.38 -1.55
CA ALA A 136 -1.58 -28.29 -1.05
C ALA A 136 -2.49 -28.84 -2.18
N TRP A 137 -2.95 -27.97 -3.08
CA TRP A 137 -3.73 -28.40 -4.25
C TRP A 137 -2.95 -29.41 -5.10
N LYS A 138 -1.69 -29.11 -5.41
CA LYS A 138 -0.84 -30.00 -6.20
C LYS A 138 -0.57 -31.33 -5.50
N ALA A 139 -0.32 -31.30 -4.20
CA ALA A 139 -0.04 -32.51 -3.42
C ALA A 139 -1.24 -33.45 -3.35
N VAL A 140 -2.46 -32.92 -3.22
CA VAL A 140 -3.69 -33.72 -3.10
C VAL A 140 -4.21 -34.22 -4.46
N HIS A 141 -4.17 -33.36 -5.47
CA HIS A 141 -4.84 -33.65 -6.76
C HIS A 141 -3.87 -33.87 -7.93
N GLY A 142 -2.57 -33.71 -7.72
CA GLY A 142 -1.57 -33.81 -8.79
C GLY A 142 -1.60 -32.66 -9.81
N SER A 143 -2.55 -31.73 -9.68
CA SER A 143 -2.76 -30.59 -10.58
C SER A 143 -3.33 -29.38 -9.85
N PHE A 144 -3.27 -28.22 -10.48
CA PHE A 144 -3.93 -27.01 -9.99
C PHE A 144 -5.38 -26.94 -10.49
N PRO A 145 -6.28 -26.21 -9.80
CA PRO A 145 -7.70 -26.17 -10.16
C PRO A 145 -7.99 -25.38 -11.45
N CYS A 146 -7.10 -24.52 -11.88
CA CYS A 146 -7.20 -23.67 -13.08
C CYS A 146 -5.81 -23.27 -13.58
N ARG A 147 -5.74 -22.41 -14.61
CA ARG A 147 -4.48 -21.81 -15.06
C ARG A 147 -4.02 -20.75 -14.07
N LEU A 148 -2.75 -20.80 -13.71
CA LEU A 148 -2.13 -19.89 -12.75
C LEU A 148 -0.91 -19.23 -13.37
N THR A 149 -0.81 -17.94 -13.23
CA THR A 149 0.44 -17.19 -13.36
C THR A 149 0.81 -16.63 -12.00
N VAL A 150 2.06 -16.80 -11.58
CA VAL A 150 2.63 -16.15 -10.41
C VAL A 150 3.60 -15.10 -10.91
N PHE A 151 3.42 -13.87 -10.45
CA PHE A 151 4.27 -12.72 -10.78
C PHE A 151 4.74 -12.07 -9.49
N LEU A 152 6.05 -12.23 -9.17
CA LEU A 152 6.62 -11.69 -7.95
C LEU A 152 7.63 -10.60 -8.28
N GLU A 153 7.49 -9.48 -7.60
CA GLU A 153 8.31 -8.29 -7.77
C GLU A 153 9.42 -8.20 -6.71
N GLY A 154 10.54 -7.59 -7.05
CA GLY A 154 11.64 -7.34 -6.13
C GLY A 154 11.99 -5.86 -5.95
N GLU A 155 11.07 -4.95 -6.29
CA GLU A 155 11.27 -3.50 -6.25
C GLU A 155 10.05 -2.73 -5.70
N GLU A 156 9.07 -3.40 -5.10
CA GLU A 156 7.86 -2.72 -4.59
C GLU A 156 8.25 -1.64 -3.58
N GLU A 157 9.08 -2.00 -2.62
CA GLU A 157 9.54 -1.16 -1.53
C GLU A 157 10.51 -0.03 -1.95
N SER A 158 11.00 -0.09 -3.19
CA SER A 158 11.81 0.96 -3.82
C SER A 158 11.07 1.75 -4.90
N GLY A 159 9.73 1.59 -4.97
CA GLY A 159 8.84 2.34 -5.87
C GLY A 159 8.69 1.75 -7.27
N SER A 160 8.98 0.47 -7.44
CA SER A 160 8.67 -0.33 -8.65
C SER A 160 9.19 0.27 -9.98
N PRO A 161 10.43 0.74 -10.09
CA PRO A 161 10.89 1.43 -11.30
C PRO A 161 10.88 0.54 -12.54
N SER A 162 11.04 -0.78 -12.38
CA SER A 162 11.03 -1.74 -13.49
C SER A 162 9.64 -2.28 -13.83
N LEU A 163 8.62 -2.07 -13.00
CA LEU A 163 7.30 -2.68 -13.13
C LEU A 163 6.61 -2.31 -14.46
N ILE A 164 6.41 -1.02 -14.72
CA ILE A 164 5.69 -0.56 -15.91
C ILE A 164 6.38 -1.02 -17.20
N PRO A 165 7.69 -0.82 -17.40
CA PRO A 165 8.38 -1.36 -18.58
C PRO A 165 8.24 -2.87 -18.73
N PHE A 166 8.30 -3.61 -17.60
CA PHE A 166 8.15 -5.06 -17.62
C PHE A 166 6.75 -5.50 -18.04
N LEU A 167 5.71 -4.89 -17.47
CA LEU A 167 4.32 -5.19 -17.84
C LEU A 167 4.04 -4.89 -19.32
N GLN A 168 4.55 -3.77 -19.84
CA GLN A 168 4.38 -3.41 -21.25
C GLN A 168 5.07 -4.40 -22.18
N ALA A 169 6.28 -4.83 -21.84
CA ALA A 169 7.06 -5.77 -22.66
C ALA A 169 6.49 -7.20 -22.63
N ASN A 170 5.81 -7.60 -21.53
CA ASN A 170 5.33 -8.96 -21.31
C ASN A 170 3.80 -9.05 -21.20
N ALA A 171 3.06 -8.05 -21.70
CA ALA A 171 1.61 -7.96 -21.55
C ALA A 171 0.85 -9.20 -22.07
N ALA A 172 1.28 -9.79 -23.18
CA ALA A 172 0.65 -10.97 -23.75
C ALA A 172 0.82 -12.22 -22.86
N GLU A 173 1.96 -12.36 -22.19
CA GLU A 173 2.28 -13.46 -21.27
C GLU A 173 1.53 -13.32 -19.93
N LEU A 174 1.47 -12.10 -19.40
CA LEU A 174 0.94 -11.84 -18.07
C LEU A 174 -0.57 -11.62 -18.02
N ARG A 175 -1.22 -11.38 -19.16
CA ARG A 175 -2.66 -11.14 -19.19
C ARG A 175 -3.43 -12.39 -18.75
N ALA A 176 -4.27 -12.20 -17.74
CA ALA A 176 -5.14 -13.20 -17.16
C ALA A 176 -6.59 -12.68 -17.08
N ASP A 177 -7.54 -13.50 -16.65
CA ASP A 177 -8.93 -13.07 -16.48
C ASP A 177 -9.10 -12.11 -15.29
N ILE A 178 -8.29 -12.28 -14.24
CA ILE A 178 -8.23 -11.41 -13.07
C ILE A 178 -6.84 -11.51 -12.40
N ALA A 179 -6.37 -10.38 -11.86
CA ALA A 179 -5.22 -10.35 -10.97
C ALA A 179 -5.65 -10.52 -9.50
N ILE A 180 -4.80 -11.12 -8.70
CA ILE A 180 -4.98 -11.32 -7.26
C ILE A 180 -3.72 -10.79 -6.58
N ILE A 181 -3.89 -9.79 -5.73
CA ILE A 181 -2.81 -9.11 -5.02
C ILE A 181 -2.92 -9.47 -3.55
N CYS A 182 -1.88 -10.08 -2.97
CA CYS A 182 -1.85 -10.48 -1.57
C CYS A 182 -0.89 -9.57 -0.79
N ASP A 183 -1.27 -8.31 -0.66
CA ASP A 183 -0.46 -7.26 -0.02
C ASP A 183 -1.38 -6.22 0.62
N THR A 184 -2.35 -6.71 1.40
CA THR A 184 -3.30 -5.89 2.16
C THR A 184 -3.59 -6.51 3.52
N GLY A 185 -4.47 -5.89 4.30
CA GLY A 185 -4.85 -6.34 5.64
C GLY A 185 -6.30 -6.74 5.77
N MET A 186 -6.59 -7.29 6.92
CA MET A 186 -7.93 -7.55 7.40
C MET A 186 -8.56 -6.26 7.94
N HIS A 187 -9.87 -6.27 8.14
CA HIS A 187 -10.55 -5.25 8.92
C HIS A 187 -10.66 -5.76 10.36
N GLU A 188 -9.99 -5.08 11.27
CA GLU A 188 -9.74 -5.62 12.63
C GLU A 188 -9.04 -6.99 12.62
N ASP A 189 -8.92 -7.62 13.78
CA ASP A 189 -8.13 -8.87 13.91
C ASP A 189 -8.77 -10.11 13.25
N HIS A 190 -10.08 -10.07 12.97
CA HIS A 190 -10.83 -11.29 12.59
C HIS A 190 -11.81 -11.12 11.43
N ILE A 191 -11.99 -9.92 10.90
CA ILE A 191 -12.92 -9.67 9.81
C ILE A 191 -12.14 -9.67 8.48
N PRO A 192 -12.33 -10.69 7.62
CA PRO A 192 -11.63 -10.72 6.35
C PRO A 192 -12.12 -9.59 5.45
N ALA A 193 -11.19 -8.98 4.73
CA ALA A 193 -11.48 -7.83 3.90
C ALA A 193 -11.02 -8.02 2.45
N ILE A 194 -11.72 -7.37 1.53
CA ILE A 194 -11.29 -7.15 0.15
C ILE A 194 -11.13 -5.65 -0.01
N THR A 195 -9.91 -5.21 -0.28
CA THR A 195 -9.63 -3.80 -0.51
C THR A 195 -10.10 -3.41 -1.91
N THR A 196 -11.00 -2.44 -1.98
CA THR A 196 -11.65 -2.01 -3.24
C THR A 196 -11.31 -0.58 -3.64
N MET A 197 -10.68 0.16 -2.74
CA MET A 197 -10.27 1.55 -2.95
C MET A 197 -8.86 1.76 -2.38
N LEU A 198 -7.99 2.33 -3.21
CA LEU A 198 -6.64 2.75 -2.84
C LEU A 198 -6.49 4.22 -3.14
N ARG A 199 -5.92 4.99 -2.22
CA ARG A 199 -5.67 6.40 -2.48
C ARG A 199 -4.41 6.61 -3.30
N GLY A 200 -4.47 7.54 -4.26
CA GLY A 200 -3.32 8.04 -4.97
C GLY A 200 -2.45 8.96 -4.11
N LEU A 201 -1.30 9.31 -4.62
CA LEU A 201 -0.34 10.21 -3.95
C LEU A 201 0.14 11.28 -4.92
N LEU A 202 0.17 12.51 -4.46
CA LEU A 202 0.79 13.65 -5.12
C LEU A 202 1.57 14.46 -4.09
N GLY A 203 2.83 14.79 -4.36
CA GLY A 203 3.66 15.63 -3.49
C GLY A 203 4.16 16.87 -4.21
N GLU A 204 4.20 17.98 -3.50
CA GLU A 204 4.75 19.26 -3.97
C GLU A 204 5.61 19.89 -2.87
N GLU A 205 6.76 20.43 -3.29
CA GLU A 205 7.56 21.33 -2.47
C GLU A 205 7.49 22.72 -3.07
N LEU A 206 7.01 23.67 -2.27
CA LEU A 206 6.79 25.06 -2.63
C LEU A 206 7.83 25.95 -1.97
N THR A 207 8.47 26.80 -2.75
CA THR A 207 9.28 27.92 -2.23
C THR A 207 8.65 29.24 -2.67
N ILE A 208 8.37 30.11 -1.72
CA ILE A 208 7.96 31.48 -1.99
C ILE A 208 9.16 32.39 -1.75
N THR A 209 9.57 33.11 -2.80
CA THR A 209 10.63 34.10 -2.75
C THR A 209 10.02 35.50 -2.79
N GLY A 210 10.50 36.39 -1.93
CA GLY A 210 10.13 37.81 -1.88
C GLY A 210 11.32 38.70 -2.13
N PRO A 211 11.93 39.31 -1.07
CA PRO A 211 13.14 40.14 -1.23
C PRO A 211 14.32 39.35 -1.80
N ASP A 212 15.26 40.06 -2.48
CA ASP A 212 16.47 39.45 -3.05
C ASP A 212 17.50 38.98 -2.00
N LYS A 213 17.28 39.31 -0.75
CA LYS A 213 18.12 38.94 0.43
C LYS A 213 17.34 39.08 1.72
N ASP A 214 17.88 38.52 2.79
CA ASP A 214 17.38 38.73 4.15
C ASP A 214 17.48 40.20 4.55
N LEU A 215 16.41 40.72 5.17
CA LEU A 215 16.31 42.12 5.54
C LEU A 215 16.25 42.30 7.06
N HIS A 216 16.81 43.43 7.56
CA HIS A 216 16.66 43.84 8.96
C HIS A 216 15.19 44.23 9.21
N SER A 217 14.54 43.54 10.15
CA SER A 217 13.09 43.74 10.44
C SER A 217 12.76 45.14 10.98
N GLY A 218 13.69 45.79 11.70
CA GLY A 218 13.51 47.15 12.18
C GLY A 218 13.59 48.20 11.06
N SER A 219 14.32 47.92 9.96
CA SER A 219 14.48 48.89 8.85
C SER A 219 13.42 48.68 7.77
N TYR A 220 12.94 47.42 7.56
CA TYR A 220 12.04 47.07 6.46
C TYR A 220 10.70 46.51 6.92
N GLY A 221 10.53 46.21 8.20
CA GLY A 221 9.31 45.66 8.76
C GLY A 221 8.11 46.59 8.54
N GLY A 222 7.01 46.02 8.07
CA GLY A 222 5.81 46.79 7.71
C GLY A 222 5.83 47.35 6.30
N ALA A 223 6.99 47.62 5.71
CA ALA A 223 7.13 48.14 4.34
C ALA A 223 7.43 47.01 3.34
N ALA A 224 8.39 46.13 3.63
CA ALA A 224 8.74 44.99 2.79
C ALA A 224 7.86 43.78 3.05
N ILE A 225 7.61 43.02 1.97
CA ILE A 225 6.87 41.76 2.06
C ILE A 225 7.68 40.71 2.83
N ASN A 226 7.02 39.88 3.62
CA ASN A 226 7.61 38.75 4.32
C ASN A 226 7.06 37.44 3.75
N PRO A 227 7.88 36.62 3.08
CA PRO A 227 7.48 35.34 2.50
C PRO A 227 6.82 34.37 3.47
N ILE A 228 7.23 34.35 4.75
CA ILE A 228 6.59 33.52 5.79
C ILE A 228 5.12 33.94 5.96
N ARG A 229 4.82 35.24 6.00
CA ARG A 229 3.43 35.72 6.11
C ARG A 229 2.59 35.33 4.87
N VAL A 230 3.18 35.37 3.67
CA VAL A 230 2.52 34.98 2.44
C VAL A 230 2.22 33.48 2.45
N LEU A 231 3.24 32.67 2.72
CA LEU A 231 3.11 31.21 2.80
C LEU A 231 2.08 30.79 3.86
N SER A 232 2.18 31.35 5.08
CA SER A 232 1.25 31.01 6.17
C SER A 232 -0.21 31.31 5.79
N ARG A 233 -0.47 32.43 5.08
CA ARG A 233 -1.82 32.77 4.60
C ARG A 233 -2.31 31.78 3.56
N ILE A 234 -1.47 31.39 2.61
CA ILE A 234 -1.81 30.42 1.57
C ILE A 234 -2.13 29.07 2.20
N LEU A 235 -1.28 28.57 3.11
CA LEU A 235 -1.50 27.30 3.79
C LEU A 235 -2.76 27.32 4.66
N ALA A 236 -3.03 28.42 5.36
CA ALA A 236 -4.26 28.58 6.14
C ALA A 236 -5.53 28.60 5.29
N ALA A 237 -5.43 29.07 4.03
CA ALA A 237 -6.54 29.08 3.08
C ALA A 237 -6.73 27.75 2.34
N LEU A 238 -5.85 26.76 2.53
CA LEU A 238 -5.94 25.47 1.85
C LEU A 238 -7.21 24.70 2.24
N HIS A 239 -7.67 24.86 3.49
CA HIS A 239 -8.91 24.29 4.00
C HIS A 239 -9.86 25.36 4.51
N ASP A 240 -11.14 25.16 4.30
CA ASP A 240 -12.16 25.98 4.95
C ASP A 240 -12.45 25.50 6.39
N ALA A 241 -13.36 26.22 7.08
CA ALA A 241 -13.75 25.87 8.46
C ALA A 241 -14.47 24.52 8.59
N LYS A 242 -14.85 23.88 7.47
CA LYS A 242 -15.50 22.56 7.43
C LYS A 242 -14.53 21.46 6.99
N GLY A 243 -13.23 21.76 6.88
CA GLY A 243 -12.20 20.80 6.47
C GLY A 243 -12.15 20.53 4.96
N ARG A 244 -12.85 21.31 4.12
CA ARG A 244 -12.86 21.12 2.66
C ARG A 244 -11.69 21.85 2.02
N ILE A 245 -11.00 21.18 1.11
CA ILE A 245 -9.88 21.72 0.34
C ILE A 245 -10.38 22.78 -0.66
N GLN A 246 -9.74 23.93 -0.69
CA GLN A 246 -10.18 25.12 -1.42
C GLN A 246 -9.50 25.31 -2.78
N VAL A 247 -8.75 24.32 -3.26
CA VAL A 247 -8.15 24.33 -4.61
C VAL A 247 -9.28 24.18 -5.64
N PRO A 248 -9.40 25.10 -6.61
CA PRO A 248 -10.46 25.03 -7.64
C PRO A 248 -10.42 23.73 -8.43
N GLY A 249 -11.57 23.12 -8.64
CA GLY A 249 -11.70 21.85 -9.37
C GLY A 249 -11.18 20.62 -8.62
N PHE A 250 -10.79 20.75 -7.35
CA PHE A 250 -10.22 19.64 -6.59
C PHE A 250 -11.18 18.46 -6.43
N TYR A 251 -12.47 18.74 -6.33
CA TYR A 251 -13.52 17.72 -6.13
C TYR A 251 -14.25 17.28 -7.40
N ASP A 252 -13.92 17.84 -8.58
CA ASP A 252 -14.67 17.59 -9.83
C ASP A 252 -14.73 16.10 -10.20
N ASP A 253 -13.67 15.36 -9.92
CA ASP A 253 -13.52 13.94 -10.25
C ASP A 253 -13.61 13.02 -8.99
N VAL A 254 -14.17 13.52 -7.88
CA VAL A 254 -14.40 12.77 -6.65
C VAL A 254 -15.80 12.20 -6.65
N ASP A 255 -15.89 10.88 -6.81
CA ASP A 255 -17.18 10.18 -6.79
C ASP A 255 -17.70 10.01 -5.36
N GLU A 256 -19.03 10.01 -5.20
CA GLU A 256 -19.66 9.64 -3.94
C GLU A 256 -19.67 8.11 -3.80
N LEU A 257 -19.60 7.63 -2.56
CA LEU A 257 -19.67 6.20 -2.28
C LEU A 257 -21.01 5.61 -2.76
N PRO A 258 -20.99 4.44 -3.42
CA PRO A 258 -22.21 3.66 -3.63
C PRO A 258 -22.93 3.42 -2.30
N GLU A 259 -24.27 3.53 -2.30
CA GLU A 259 -25.07 3.43 -1.07
C GLU A 259 -24.85 2.09 -0.33
N ALA A 260 -24.70 0.99 -1.07
CA ALA A 260 -24.43 -0.32 -0.46
C ALA A 260 -23.08 -0.37 0.28
N ILE A 261 -22.03 0.29 -0.24
CA ILE A 261 -20.73 0.38 0.43
C ILE A 261 -20.80 1.31 1.63
N ARG A 262 -21.49 2.44 1.50
CA ARG A 262 -21.71 3.37 2.62
C ARG A 262 -22.43 2.69 3.78
N ALA A 263 -23.53 1.97 3.49
CA ALA A 263 -24.29 1.21 4.49
C ALA A 263 -23.43 0.12 5.15
N GLN A 264 -22.61 -0.59 4.38
CA GLN A 264 -21.68 -1.58 4.92
C GLN A 264 -20.66 -0.91 5.86
N TRP A 265 -20.03 0.20 5.46
CA TRP A 265 -19.05 0.90 6.30
C TRP A 265 -19.67 1.48 7.58
N GLN A 266 -20.92 1.93 7.52
CA GLN A 266 -21.67 2.35 8.71
C GLN A 266 -21.98 1.19 9.68
N SER A 267 -22.06 -0.05 9.16
CA SER A 267 -22.24 -1.25 9.98
C SER A 267 -20.95 -1.81 10.58
N LEU A 268 -19.78 -1.33 10.14
CA LEU A 268 -18.49 -1.71 10.71
C LEU A 268 -18.35 -1.08 12.10
N SER A 269 -17.84 -1.87 13.05
CA SER A 269 -17.61 -1.45 14.43
C SER A 269 -16.35 -0.58 14.55
N PHE A 270 -16.26 0.52 13.79
CA PHE A 270 -15.11 1.41 13.86
C PHE A 270 -15.26 2.37 15.05
N ASP A 271 -14.42 2.21 16.05
CA ASP A 271 -14.35 3.09 17.22
C ASP A 271 -13.51 4.34 16.93
N ASN A 272 -14.19 5.42 16.52
CA ASN A 272 -13.55 6.71 16.24
C ASN A 272 -12.79 7.27 17.44
N ALA A 273 -13.31 7.08 18.66
CA ALA A 273 -12.70 7.61 19.87
C ALA A 273 -11.41 6.84 20.20
N LYS A 274 -11.44 5.51 20.04
CA LYS A 274 -10.24 4.68 20.20
C LYS A 274 -9.20 5.03 19.15
N PHE A 275 -9.56 5.06 17.85
CA PHE A 275 -8.65 5.35 16.75
C PHE A 275 -7.88 6.66 16.93
N LEU A 276 -8.58 7.73 17.29
CA LEU A 276 -7.95 9.02 17.57
C LEU A 276 -7.27 9.05 18.94
N GLY A 277 -7.84 8.38 19.94
CA GLY A 277 -7.29 8.28 21.29
C GLY A 277 -5.95 7.55 21.35
N ASP A 278 -5.73 6.56 20.51
CA ASP A 278 -4.47 5.81 20.40
C ASP A 278 -3.27 6.72 19.99
N VAL A 279 -3.58 7.85 19.33
CA VAL A 279 -2.59 8.90 18.97
C VAL A 279 -2.76 10.20 19.74
N GLY A 280 -3.52 10.19 20.87
CA GLY A 280 -3.70 11.32 21.75
C GLY A 280 -4.65 12.42 21.24
N LEU A 281 -5.52 12.09 20.27
CA LEU A 281 -6.50 13.00 19.68
C LEU A 281 -7.93 12.60 20.07
N SER A 282 -8.90 13.51 19.89
CA SER A 282 -10.30 13.26 20.25
C SER A 282 -11.32 13.72 19.21
N VAL A 283 -10.91 14.54 18.23
CA VAL A 283 -11.83 15.15 17.26
C VAL A 283 -11.27 14.94 15.85
N PRO A 284 -12.06 14.38 14.91
CA PRO A 284 -11.68 14.29 13.52
C PRO A 284 -11.45 15.68 12.90
N ALA A 285 -10.42 15.82 12.06
CA ALA A 285 -10.01 17.09 11.46
C ALA A 285 -10.39 17.24 9.97
N GLY A 286 -10.94 16.20 9.35
CA GLY A 286 -11.32 16.20 7.92
C GLY A 286 -12.67 16.85 7.63
N GLU A 287 -13.28 16.51 6.50
CA GLU A 287 -14.58 17.02 6.07
C GLU A 287 -15.68 16.71 7.09
N GLN A 288 -16.30 17.75 7.66
CA GLN A 288 -17.23 17.62 8.79
C GLN A 288 -18.51 16.81 8.50
N ASP A 289 -18.88 16.64 7.23
CA ASP A 289 -20.04 15.87 6.79
C ASP A 289 -19.70 14.40 6.45
N ARG A 290 -18.51 13.93 6.82
CA ARG A 290 -18.01 12.58 6.53
C ARG A 290 -17.66 11.83 7.81
N THR A 291 -17.82 10.50 7.74
CA THR A 291 -17.34 9.62 8.82
C THR A 291 -15.81 9.50 8.75
N PRO A 292 -15.11 9.18 9.85
CA PRO A 292 -13.67 8.92 9.81
C PRO A 292 -13.26 7.84 8.81
N LEU A 293 -14.01 6.76 8.63
CA LEU A 293 -13.73 5.77 7.59
C LEU A 293 -13.81 6.36 6.19
N GLU A 294 -14.82 7.20 5.90
CA GLU A 294 -14.89 7.91 4.62
C GLU A 294 -13.68 8.83 4.43
N MET A 295 -13.27 9.58 5.46
CA MET A 295 -12.10 10.46 5.44
C MET A 295 -10.82 9.69 5.12
N LEU A 296 -10.66 8.48 5.68
CA LEU A 296 -9.48 7.65 5.51
C LEU A 296 -9.43 6.93 4.16
N TRP A 297 -10.59 6.52 3.61
CA TRP A 297 -10.64 5.57 2.51
C TRP A 297 -11.16 6.15 1.19
N SER A 298 -12.11 7.06 1.24
CA SER A 298 -12.81 7.54 0.04
C SER A 298 -12.78 9.06 -0.16
N ARG A 299 -12.21 9.81 0.78
CA ARG A 299 -12.08 11.26 0.64
C ARG A 299 -10.63 11.66 0.40
N PRO A 300 -10.42 12.67 -0.45
CA PRO A 300 -9.07 13.18 -0.70
C PRO A 300 -8.59 14.04 0.46
N THR A 301 -7.28 14.14 0.63
CA THR A 301 -6.66 14.99 1.65
C THR A 301 -5.57 15.89 1.07
N ALA A 302 -5.27 16.98 1.78
CA ALA A 302 -4.14 17.85 1.52
C ALA A 302 -3.44 18.14 2.84
N GLU A 303 -2.23 17.62 3.02
CA GLU A 303 -1.49 17.71 4.27
C GLU A 303 -0.22 18.54 4.12
N VAL A 304 0.05 19.41 5.10
CA VAL A 304 1.31 20.14 5.20
C VAL A 304 2.30 19.27 5.96
N ASN A 305 3.25 18.66 5.25
CA ASN A 305 4.24 17.74 5.83
C ASN A 305 5.47 18.44 6.39
N GLY A 306 5.72 19.68 5.98
CA GLY A 306 6.83 20.50 6.46
C GLY A 306 6.64 21.95 6.11
N ILE A 307 7.12 22.82 6.98
CA ILE A 307 7.19 24.28 6.76
C ILE A 307 8.47 24.81 7.39
N TRP A 308 9.23 25.63 6.67
CA TRP A 308 10.44 26.26 7.17
C TRP A 308 10.71 27.60 6.49
N GLY A 309 11.55 28.40 7.14
CA GLY A 309 11.99 29.71 6.66
C GLY A 309 12.41 30.61 7.82
N GLY A 310 13.18 31.64 7.53
CA GLY A 310 13.70 32.55 8.55
C GLY A 310 14.80 31.91 9.39
N TYR A 311 15.01 32.46 10.60
CA TYR A 311 16.07 32.02 11.50
C TYR A 311 15.56 30.92 12.45
N THR A 312 16.25 29.79 12.45
CA THR A 312 15.91 28.61 13.26
C THR A 312 17.05 28.17 14.20
N GLY A 313 18.16 28.94 14.27
CA GLY A 313 19.28 28.67 15.19
C GLY A 313 18.99 29.17 16.60
N ASP A 314 19.95 28.91 17.52
CA ASP A 314 19.87 29.37 18.90
C ASP A 314 19.83 30.90 18.98
N GLY A 315 19.05 31.41 19.94
CA GLY A 315 18.88 32.85 20.16
C GLY A 315 17.81 33.45 19.25
N PHE A 316 17.92 34.75 18.96
CA PHE A 316 16.94 35.51 18.22
C PHE A 316 17.59 36.39 17.15
N LYS A 317 17.10 36.35 15.92
CA LYS A 317 17.55 37.21 14.82
C LYS A 317 16.36 38.00 14.28
N THR A 318 16.48 39.36 14.32
CA THR A 318 15.43 40.27 13.84
C THR A 318 15.46 40.38 12.30
N VAL A 319 14.98 39.37 11.60
CA VAL A 319 15.08 39.24 10.16
C VAL A 319 13.70 39.09 9.49
N LEU A 320 13.57 39.66 8.28
CA LEU A 320 12.60 39.21 7.27
C LEU A 320 13.36 38.34 6.30
N PRO A 321 13.04 37.04 6.17
CA PRO A 321 13.76 36.16 5.26
C PRO A 321 13.42 36.48 3.80
N SER A 322 14.32 36.13 2.90
CA SER A 322 14.09 36.22 1.46
C SER A 322 13.17 35.11 0.94
N GLU A 323 13.09 33.98 1.62
CA GLU A 323 12.34 32.79 1.20
C GLU A 323 11.58 32.13 2.35
N ALA A 324 10.52 31.42 1.99
CA ALA A 324 9.78 30.51 2.87
C ALA A 324 9.34 29.26 2.09
N HIS A 325 9.33 28.10 2.73
CA HIS A 325 9.17 26.81 2.08
C HIS A 325 8.10 25.96 2.75
N ALA A 326 7.41 25.15 1.96
CA ALA A 326 6.51 24.11 2.47
C ALA A 326 6.57 22.83 1.63
N LYS A 327 6.32 21.71 2.28
CA LYS A 327 6.05 20.41 1.64
C LYS A 327 4.60 20.06 1.86
N ILE A 328 3.90 19.77 0.78
CA ILE A 328 2.47 19.46 0.79
C ILE A 328 2.28 18.12 0.09
N SER A 329 1.51 17.23 0.69
CA SER A 329 1.09 16.00 0.04
C SER A 329 -0.43 15.92 -0.07
N PHE A 330 -0.90 15.31 -1.14
CA PHE A 330 -2.31 15.04 -1.39
C PHE A 330 -2.51 13.55 -1.47
N ARG A 331 -3.52 13.06 -0.77
CA ARG A 331 -4.07 11.73 -1.06
C ARG A 331 -5.25 11.93 -2.00
N LEU A 332 -5.19 11.26 -3.15
CA LEU A 332 -6.19 11.38 -4.21
C LEU A 332 -7.14 10.18 -4.19
N VAL A 333 -8.35 10.36 -4.68
CA VAL A 333 -9.40 9.32 -4.69
C VAL A 333 -10.11 9.28 -6.04
N SER A 334 -10.87 8.22 -6.26
CA SER A 334 -11.74 8.09 -7.44
C SER A 334 -11.00 8.29 -8.77
N ARG A 335 -11.46 9.22 -9.59
CA ARG A 335 -10.91 9.52 -10.92
C ARG A 335 -10.01 10.76 -10.96
N GLN A 336 -9.63 11.28 -9.78
CA GLN A 336 -8.73 12.44 -9.71
C GLN A 336 -7.43 12.17 -10.47
N ASN A 337 -7.11 13.06 -11.40
CA ASN A 337 -5.86 13.02 -12.16
C ASN A 337 -4.79 13.83 -11.42
N PRO A 338 -3.66 13.20 -10.99
CA PRO A 338 -2.62 13.89 -10.24
C PRO A 338 -2.05 15.11 -10.95
N ASP A 339 -1.84 15.05 -12.26
CA ASP A 339 -1.29 16.19 -13.02
C ASP A 339 -2.27 17.35 -13.11
N LYS A 340 -3.58 17.08 -13.25
CA LYS A 340 -4.64 18.08 -13.20
C LYS A 340 -4.69 18.75 -11.82
N ILE A 341 -4.62 17.97 -10.75
CA ILE A 341 -4.60 18.50 -9.37
C ILE A 341 -3.35 19.33 -9.12
N ARG A 342 -2.17 18.86 -9.55
CA ARG A 342 -0.92 19.64 -9.48
C ARG A 342 -1.04 20.99 -10.16
N ALA A 343 -1.53 21.01 -11.39
CA ALA A 343 -1.70 22.24 -12.15
C ALA A 343 -2.69 23.21 -11.47
N SER A 344 -3.83 22.69 -10.98
CA SER A 344 -4.82 23.49 -10.26
C SER A 344 -4.26 24.06 -8.95
N PHE A 345 -3.52 23.25 -8.19
CA PHE A 345 -2.90 23.68 -6.93
C PHE A 345 -1.87 24.78 -7.17
N ARG A 346 -0.97 24.61 -8.15
CA ARG A 346 0.02 25.64 -8.50
C ARG A 346 -0.63 26.94 -8.93
N ALA A 347 -1.60 26.87 -9.84
CA ALA A 347 -2.33 28.05 -10.28
C ALA A 347 -3.09 28.75 -9.14
N TRP A 348 -3.67 27.97 -8.21
CA TRP A 348 -4.34 28.51 -7.03
C TRP A 348 -3.37 29.23 -6.09
N VAL A 349 -2.18 28.69 -5.84
CA VAL A 349 -1.13 29.35 -5.04
C VAL A 349 -0.66 30.65 -5.74
N GLU A 350 -0.36 30.56 -7.02
CA GLU A 350 0.11 31.71 -7.81
C GLU A 350 -0.91 32.85 -7.82
N SER A 351 -2.21 32.53 -7.86
CA SER A 351 -3.28 33.55 -7.79
C SER A 351 -3.34 34.31 -6.47
N GLN A 352 -2.69 33.82 -5.43
CA GLN A 352 -2.67 34.44 -4.10
C GLN A 352 -1.38 35.20 -3.80
N LEU A 353 -0.40 35.14 -4.72
CA LEU A 353 0.88 35.85 -4.54
C LEU A 353 0.71 37.36 -4.69
N PRO A 354 1.32 38.14 -3.78
CA PRO A 354 1.47 39.57 -4.00
C PRO A 354 2.44 39.83 -5.17
N PRO A 355 2.40 41.04 -5.78
CA PRO A 355 3.21 41.37 -6.97
C PRO A 355 4.72 41.16 -6.84
N ASP A 356 5.27 41.28 -5.62
CA ASP A 356 6.71 41.15 -5.34
C ASP A 356 7.11 39.76 -4.87
N CYS A 357 6.24 38.76 -5.01
CA CYS A 357 6.54 37.38 -4.66
C CYS A 357 6.45 36.48 -5.88
N THR A 358 7.32 35.48 -5.89
CA THR A 358 7.31 34.37 -6.86
C THR A 358 7.23 33.03 -6.18
N ALA A 359 6.68 32.02 -6.86
CA ALA A 359 6.67 30.63 -6.41
C ALA A 359 7.56 29.79 -7.31
N THR A 360 8.35 28.93 -6.70
CA THR A 360 9.09 27.85 -7.39
C THR A 360 8.69 26.51 -6.81
N TRP A 361 8.79 25.46 -7.63
CA TRP A 361 8.21 24.17 -7.37
C TRP A 361 9.19 23.03 -7.56
N LYS A 362 9.11 22.03 -6.68
CA LYS A 362 9.73 20.73 -6.88
C LYS A 362 8.67 19.65 -6.71
N ALA A 363 8.40 18.93 -7.80
CA ALA A 363 7.42 17.87 -7.82
C ALA A 363 7.95 16.61 -7.13
N HIS A 364 7.09 15.97 -6.34
CA HIS A 364 7.32 14.68 -5.70
C HIS A 364 6.09 13.81 -5.88
N GLY A 365 6.28 12.50 -6.06
CA GLY A 365 5.21 11.51 -6.18
C GLY A 365 4.17 11.89 -7.26
N ASN A 366 3.62 10.91 -7.90
CA ASN A 366 2.54 11.09 -8.87
C ASN A 366 1.93 9.72 -9.15
N SER A 367 0.98 9.31 -8.34
CA SER A 367 0.23 8.08 -8.56
C SER A 367 -1.26 8.35 -8.45
N PRO A 368 -2.07 7.91 -9.43
CA PRO A 368 -3.52 7.99 -9.34
C PRO A 368 -4.08 7.03 -8.30
N ALA A 369 -5.33 7.26 -7.88
CA ALA A 369 -6.08 6.33 -7.04
C ALA A 369 -6.44 5.05 -7.80
N GLY A 370 -6.59 3.96 -7.08
CA GLY A 370 -7.12 2.70 -7.59
C GLY A 370 -8.55 2.46 -7.07
N VAL A 371 -9.49 2.24 -7.98
CA VAL A 371 -10.86 1.83 -7.63
C VAL A 371 -11.18 0.56 -8.37
N MET A 372 -11.57 -0.49 -7.64
CA MET A 372 -11.83 -1.81 -8.19
C MET A 372 -13.30 -1.91 -8.64
N ALA A 373 -13.52 -2.57 -9.76
CA ALA A 373 -14.87 -2.84 -10.30
C ALA A 373 -15.51 -4.02 -9.54
N ILE A 374 -16.21 -3.71 -8.45
CA ILE A 374 -16.82 -4.71 -7.56
C ILE A 374 -18.04 -5.44 -8.15
N ASP A 375 -18.51 -5.04 -9.31
CA ASP A 375 -19.54 -5.73 -10.10
C ASP A 375 -19.01 -6.98 -10.84
N ASN A 376 -17.69 -7.19 -10.86
CA ASN A 376 -17.10 -8.42 -11.36
C ASN A 376 -17.46 -9.59 -10.42
N PRO A 377 -18.07 -10.70 -10.95
CA PRO A 377 -18.51 -11.83 -10.11
C PRO A 377 -17.41 -12.48 -9.25
N ALA A 378 -16.15 -12.28 -9.60
CA ALA A 378 -15.03 -12.78 -8.82
C ALA A 378 -14.99 -12.19 -7.40
N PHE A 379 -15.44 -10.94 -7.21
CA PHE A 379 -15.50 -10.30 -5.88
C PHE A 379 -16.48 -11.02 -4.96
N ASP A 380 -17.69 -11.32 -5.42
CA ASP A 380 -18.67 -12.06 -4.60
C ASP A 380 -18.21 -13.48 -4.29
N ARG A 381 -17.57 -14.15 -5.25
CA ARG A 381 -17.01 -15.51 -5.05
C ARG A 381 -15.88 -15.49 -4.01
N ALA A 382 -14.97 -14.53 -4.09
CA ALA A 382 -13.88 -14.36 -3.14
C ALA A 382 -14.42 -14.00 -1.75
N ARG A 383 -15.37 -13.07 -1.66
CA ARG A 383 -16.03 -12.67 -0.42
C ARG A 383 -16.68 -13.87 0.29
N ALA A 384 -17.39 -14.70 -0.46
CA ALA A 384 -18.01 -15.91 0.09
C ALA A 384 -16.96 -16.93 0.59
N ALA A 385 -15.83 -17.09 -0.14
CA ALA A 385 -14.74 -17.97 0.27
C ALA A 385 -14.10 -17.52 1.59
N LEU A 386 -13.85 -16.22 1.71
CA LEU A 386 -13.30 -15.62 2.92
C LEU A 386 -14.26 -15.74 4.11
N THR A 387 -15.55 -15.49 3.89
CA THR A 387 -16.61 -15.65 4.90
C THR A 387 -16.64 -17.07 5.45
N ASP A 388 -16.57 -18.08 4.57
CA ASP A 388 -16.56 -19.49 4.99
C ASP A 388 -15.34 -19.88 5.81
N GLU A 389 -14.17 -19.32 5.52
CA GLU A 389 -12.96 -19.64 6.28
C GLU A 389 -12.92 -18.93 7.63
N TRP A 390 -13.30 -17.66 7.68
CA TRP A 390 -13.15 -16.85 8.88
C TRP A 390 -14.37 -16.92 9.81
N GLY A 391 -15.50 -17.43 9.33
CA GLY A 391 -16.76 -17.52 10.09
C GLY A 391 -17.37 -16.14 10.38
N GLN A 392 -16.87 -15.10 9.73
CA GLN A 392 -17.34 -13.72 9.79
C GLN A 392 -17.59 -13.22 8.37
N PRO A 393 -18.63 -12.42 8.12
CA PRO A 393 -18.87 -11.85 6.80
C PRO A 393 -17.67 -11.02 6.33
N ALA A 394 -17.12 -11.39 5.17
CA ALA A 394 -16.08 -10.60 4.54
C ALA A 394 -16.62 -9.26 4.05
N VAL A 395 -15.85 -8.19 4.22
CA VAL A 395 -16.25 -6.81 3.95
C VAL A 395 -15.42 -6.16 2.84
N TYR A 396 -16.00 -5.19 2.15
CA TYR A 396 -15.27 -4.31 1.26
C TYR A 396 -14.74 -3.11 2.04
N VAL A 397 -13.44 -2.84 1.90
CA VAL A 397 -12.77 -1.75 2.60
C VAL A 397 -12.01 -0.84 1.62
N GLY A 398 -11.65 0.33 2.08
CA GLY A 398 -10.65 1.17 1.43
C GLY A 398 -9.32 1.09 2.17
N ALA A 399 -8.24 1.51 1.52
CA ALA A 399 -6.95 1.70 2.15
C ALA A 399 -6.44 3.13 1.96
N GLY A 400 -5.81 3.64 3.01
CA GLY A 400 -5.22 4.98 3.00
C GLY A 400 -3.95 5.10 2.17
N GLY A 401 -3.27 3.97 1.94
CA GLY A 401 -2.07 3.85 1.13
C GLY A 401 -2.35 3.62 -0.35
N SER A 402 -1.29 3.53 -1.12
CA SER A 402 -1.33 3.20 -2.55
C SER A 402 -0.60 1.88 -2.79
N ILE A 403 -1.16 1.03 -3.63
CA ILE A 403 -0.53 -0.17 -4.17
C ILE A 403 -0.49 0.01 -5.68
N PRO A 404 0.58 0.59 -6.24
CA PRO A 404 0.61 1.04 -7.62
C PRO A 404 0.34 -0.07 -8.64
N VAL A 405 0.76 -1.30 -8.36
CA VAL A 405 0.59 -2.47 -9.25
C VAL A 405 -0.88 -2.75 -9.57
N ALA A 406 -1.80 -2.53 -8.63
CA ALA A 406 -3.23 -2.72 -8.86
C ALA A 406 -3.75 -1.86 -10.03
N ARG A 407 -3.32 -0.60 -10.08
CA ARG A 407 -3.64 0.31 -11.18
C ARG A 407 -2.88 -0.05 -12.46
N CYS A 408 -1.62 -0.46 -12.35
CA CYS A 408 -0.82 -0.89 -13.49
C CYS A 408 -1.43 -2.11 -14.20
N PHE A 409 -1.99 -3.07 -13.47
CA PHE A 409 -2.68 -4.21 -14.08
C PHE A 409 -3.91 -3.77 -14.89
N LYS A 410 -4.66 -2.78 -14.41
CA LYS A 410 -5.78 -2.22 -15.16
C LYS A 410 -5.32 -1.49 -16.41
N ASP A 411 -4.35 -0.61 -16.28
CA ASP A 411 -3.92 0.28 -17.36
C ASP A 411 -3.13 -0.44 -18.46
N TYR A 412 -2.26 -1.38 -18.11
CA TYR A 412 -1.36 -2.03 -19.07
C TYR A 412 -1.79 -3.43 -19.47
N LEU A 413 -2.52 -4.15 -18.63
CA LEU A 413 -2.96 -5.50 -18.91
C LEU A 413 -4.50 -5.61 -19.12
N GLY A 414 -5.25 -4.55 -18.77
CA GLY A 414 -6.71 -4.53 -18.89
C GLY A 414 -7.42 -5.44 -17.88
N MET A 415 -6.75 -5.81 -16.78
CA MET A 415 -7.27 -6.72 -15.77
C MET A 415 -7.86 -5.97 -14.58
N ASP A 416 -8.94 -6.49 -14.00
CA ASP A 416 -9.37 -6.14 -12.66
C ASP A 416 -8.48 -6.86 -11.64
N ALA A 417 -8.38 -6.31 -10.42
CA ALA A 417 -7.58 -6.88 -9.34
C ALA A 417 -8.43 -7.11 -8.09
N LEU A 418 -8.28 -8.30 -7.50
CA LEU A 418 -8.76 -8.64 -6.15
C LEU A 418 -7.60 -8.41 -5.17
N LEU A 419 -7.75 -7.46 -4.27
CA LEU A 419 -6.77 -7.19 -3.22
C LEU A 419 -7.25 -7.84 -1.93
N ILE A 420 -6.59 -8.91 -1.54
CA ILE A 420 -6.92 -9.72 -0.36
C ILE A 420 -5.64 -9.99 0.40
N GLY A 421 -5.60 -9.62 1.66
CA GLY A 421 -4.46 -9.88 2.53
C GLY A 421 -4.91 -10.21 3.95
N PHE A 422 -3.96 -10.61 4.77
CA PHE A 422 -4.21 -11.13 6.11
C PHE A 422 -3.35 -10.44 7.17
N ALA A 423 -2.73 -9.29 6.81
CA ALA A 423 -2.01 -8.44 7.76
C ALA A 423 -3.00 -7.85 8.79
N ARG A 424 -2.50 -7.59 9.99
CA ARG A 424 -3.25 -6.95 11.08
C ARG A 424 -2.70 -5.56 11.37
N ASP A 425 -3.50 -4.71 11.96
CA ASP A 425 -3.12 -3.32 12.28
C ASP A 425 -1.91 -3.24 13.23
N ASP A 426 -1.68 -4.28 14.05
CA ASP A 426 -0.59 -4.34 15.01
C ASP A 426 0.66 -5.10 14.50
N ASP A 427 0.74 -5.39 13.19
CA ASP A 427 1.86 -6.10 12.57
C ASP A 427 3.16 -5.28 12.52
N GLN A 428 3.09 -3.98 12.80
CA GLN A 428 4.25 -3.08 12.79
C GLN A 428 4.99 -3.06 11.45
N ILE A 429 4.23 -3.11 10.35
CA ILE A 429 4.76 -3.00 8.99
C ILE A 429 5.62 -1.73 8.86
N HIS A 430 6.78 -1.81 8.20
CA HIS A 430 7.81 -0.79 8.05
C HIS A 430 8.47 -0.34 9.37
N SER A 431 8.13 -0.96 10.51
CA SER A 431 8.69 -0.63 11.82
C SER A 431 9.60 -1.75 12.36
N PRO A 432 10.46 -1.47 13.36
CA PRO A 432 11.14 -2.52 14.10
C PRO A 432 10.15 -3.48 14.77
N ASN A 433 10.56 -4.74 14.89
CA ASN A 433 9.75 -5.83 15.48
C ASN A 433 8.49 -6.19 14.70
N GLU A 434 8.49 -6.01 13.39
CA GLU A 434 7.45 -6.52 12.50
C GLU A 434 7.12 -7.97 12.85
N LYS A 435 5.83 -8.30 12.81
CA LYS A 435 5.31 -9.63 13.11
C LYS A 435 4.21 -10.03 12.14
N TYR A 436 3.98 -11.33 12.04
CA TYR A 436 2.82 -11.88 11.36
C TYR A 436 2.18 -12.95 12.23
N ASP A 437 0.86 -12.91 12.39
CA ASP A 437 0.17 -13.90 13.20
C ASP A 437 0.20 -15.27 12.52
N VAL A 438 0.58 -16.31 13.29
CA VAL A 438 0.58 -17.70 12.80
C VAL A 438 -0.85 -18.12 12.41
N GLU A 439 -1.87 -17.59 13.08
CA GLU A 439 -3.27 -17.79 12.69
C GLU A 439 -3.58 -17.13 11.33
N SER A 440 -3.14 -15.89 11.11
CA SER A 440 -3.30 -15.20 9.83
C SER A 440 -2.62 -15.96 8.69
N PHE A 441 -1.40 -16.46 8.91
CA PHE A 441 -0.70 -17.30 7.95
C PHE A 441 -1.48 -18.58 7.63
N HIS A 442 -1.88 -19.34 8.65
CA HIS A 442 -2.61 -20.60 8.47
C HIS A 442 -3.98 -20.39 7.79
N LYS A 443 -4.79 -19.46 8.32
CA LYS A 443 -6.09 -19.15 7.72
C LYS A 443 -5.96 -18.50 6.34
N GLY A 444 -4.89 -17.74 6.10
CA GLY A 444 -4.55 -17.19 4.79
C GLY A 444 -4.36 -18.28 3.74
N ILE A 445 -3.58 -19.33 4.04
CA ILE A 445 -3.40 -20.49 3.16
C ILE A 445 -4.74 -21.16 2.86
N ARG A 446 -5.57 -21.37 3.86
CA ARG A 446 -6.90 -21.99 3.72
C ARG A 446 -7.86 -21.10 2.94
N SER A 447 -7.80 -19.78 3.17
CA SER A 447 -8.57 -18.79 2.40
C SER A 447 -8.24 -18.86 0.93
N TRP A 448 -6.96 -18.90 0.55
CA TRP A 448 -6.56 -19.04 -0.85
C TRP A 448 -7.01 -20.36 -1.47
N ALA A 449 -6.96 -21.47 -0.73
CA ALA A 449 -7.48 -22.73 -1.22
C ALA A 449 -8.98 -22.66 -1.57
N ARG A 450 -9.80 -21.97 -0.75
CA ARG A 450 -11.23 -21.75 -0.98
C ARG A 450 -11.48 -20.75 -2.12
N VAL A 451 -10.70 -19.66 -2.17
CA VAL A 451 -10.81 -18.67 -3.27
C VAL A 451 -10.52 -19.33 -4.61
N LEU A 452 -9.45 -20.11 -4.70
CA LEU A 452 -9.11 -20.88 -5.90
C LEU A 452 -10.23 -21.80 -6.33
N GLU A 453 -10.81 -22.56 -5.41
CA GLU A 453 -11.93 -23.48 -5.72
C GLU A 453 -13.13 -22.74 -6.27
N ARG A 454 -13.47 -21.57 -5.68
CA ARG A 454 -14.65 -20.79 -6.13
C ARG A 454 -14.40 -20.04 -7.42
N LEU A 455 -13.18 -19.54 -7.63
CA LEU A 455 -12.85 -18.84 -8.88
C LEU A 455 -12.66 -19.81 -10.04
N ALA A 456 -12.23 -21.04 -9.80
CA ALA A 456 -12.03 -22.07 -10.83
C ALA A 456 -13.35 -22.64 -11.42
N ARG A 457 -14.49 -22.36 -10.78
CA ARG A 457 -15.83 -22.74 -11.22
C ARG A 457 -16.41 -21.68 -12.16
#